data_fb7e31f0bd201f5d50cb9dec8e8a2842
#
_entry.id   fb7e31f0bd201f5d50cb9dec8e8a2842
#
_cell.length_a   1.000
_cell.length_b   1.000
_cell.length_c   1.000
_cell.angle_alpha   90.00
_cell.angle_beta   90.00
_cell.angle_gamma   90.00
#
_symmetry.space_group_name_H-M   'P 1'
#
loop_
_entity.id
_entity.type
_entity.pdbx_description
1 polymer ?
#
loop_
_entity_poly.entity_id
_entity_poly.type
_entity_poly.pdbx_seq_one_letter_code
_entity_poly.pdbx_strand_id
1 'polypeptide(L)'
;FKPTKLSEKAVTFIENVALSDESLSSFYRRMFMSYASRPQPRRELIIFKENYNDLQKAIRKNLQVCIVNKGDEIKNASVYAVASSKEELYNYVLSTDGQNLYTLRLANVKSVSLLTKKADIPEDIKQIFDRQIRCGAQYPIFKNETDLIKVVLSQKGKYLFKKIYLYRPTPVKIENDAYYFDCSTNQAMHYFKRFGVDGIIVSPENVAKMMY
;
A
#
# COMPACT_ATOMS: atom_id res chain seq x y z
N PHE A 1 -11.09 3.48 35.27
CA PHE A 1 -11.57 2.47 34.31
C PHE A 1 -12.05 1.25 35.13
N LYS A 2 -13.34 1.04 35.25
CA LYS A 2 -13.86 -0.23 35.79
C LYS A 2 -13.77 -1.25 34.68
N PRO A 3 -13.04 -2.37 34.84
CA PRO A 3 -12.99 -3.39 33.81
C PRO A 3 -14.40 -3.97 33.66
N THR A 4 -14.93 -3.88 32.45
CA THR A 4 -16.13 -4.62 32.06
C THR A 4 -15.85 -6.10 32.31
N LYS A 5 -16.79 -6.84 32.90
CA LYS A 5 -16.64 -8.29 33.14
C LYS A 5 -16.28 -8.95 31.79
N LEU A 6 -15.08 -9.48 31.72
CA LEU A 6 -14.65 -10.27 30.57
C LEU A 6 -15.56 -11.52 30.50
N SER A 7 -15.91 -11.94 29.28
CA SER A 7 -16.61 -13.19 29.09
C SER A 7 -15.72 -14.35 29.56
N GLU A 8 -16.32 -15.46 30.00
CA GLU A 8 -15.58 -16.67 30.43
C GLU A 8 -14.56 -17.12 29.38
N LYS A 9 -14.93 -17.06 28.09
CA LYS A 9 -14.02 -17.39 26.97
C LYS A 9 -12.79 -16.48 26.92
N ALA A 10 -12.95 -15.19 27.24
CA ALA A 10 -11.84 -14.25 27.26
C ALA A 10 -10.93 -14.49 28.48
N VAL A 11 -11.49 -14.84 29.62
CA VAL A 11 -10.72 -15.22 30.83
C VAL A 11 -9.89 -16.47 30.55
N THR A 12 -10.52 -17.55 30.04
CA THR A 12 -9.83 -18.79 29.69
C THR A 12 -8.74 -18.57 28.63
N PHE A 13 -8.98 -17.70 27.64
CA PHE A 13 -7.96 -17.33 26.65
C PHE A 13 -6.77 -16.63 27.32
N ILE A 14 -7.01 -15.69 28.22
CA ILE A 14 -5.95 -14.97 28.94
C ILE A 14 -5.13 -15.93 29.80
N GLU A 15 -5.77 -16.84 30.53
CA GLU A 15 -5.11 -17.85 31.35
C GLU A 15 -4.20 -18.75 30.53
N ASN A 16 -4.62 -19.11 29.29
CA ASN A 16 -3.81 -19.94 28.40
C ASN A 16 -2.61 -19.24 27.75
N VAL A 17 -2.60 -17.88 27.67
CA VAL A 17 -1.54 -17.10 27.01
C VAL A 17 -0.73 -16.23 27.97
N ALA A 18 -1.18 -16.07 29.19
CA ALA A 18 -0.40 -15.43 30.26
C ALA A 18 0.78 -16.32 30.64
N LEU A 19 1.90 -15.71 31.01
CA LEU A 19 3.01 -16.45 31.59
C LEU A 19 2.64 -16.89 33.02
N SER A 20 3.19 -18.03 33.47
CA SER A 20 3.04 -18.46 34.86
C SER A 20 3.49 -17.32 35.79
N ASP A 21 2.70 -17.02 36.79
CA ASP A 21 2.92 -15.93 37.77
C ASP A 21 2.84 -14.50 37.22
N GLU A 22 2.37 -14.34 35.96
CA GLU A 22 2.15 -13.02 35.39
C GLU A 22 0.84 -12.40 35.91
N SER A 23 0.93 -11.21 36.52
CA SER A 23 -0.28 -10.48 36.90
C SER A 23 -1.03 -10.00 35.63
N LEU A 24 -2.37 -9.89 35.73
CA LEU A 24 -3.20 -9.37 34.64
C LEU A 24 -2.73 -8.02 34.11
N SER A 25 -2.25 -7.13 34.98
CA SER A 25 -1.70 -5.83 34.63
C SER A 25 -0.42 -5.97 33.82
N SER A 26 0.48 -6.87 34.19
CA SER A 26 1.71 -7.17 33.45
C SER A 26 1.42 -7.79 32.08
N PHE A 27 0.46 -8.72 32.03
CA PHE A 27 -0.02 -9.32 30.80
C PHE A 27 -0.54 -8.26 29.80
N TYR A 28 -1.42 -7.36 30.23
CA TYR A 28 -1.92 -6.28 29.37
C TYR A 28 -0.80 -5.34 28.93
N ARG A 29 0.09 -4.95 29.84
CA ARG A 29 1.24 -4.09 29.50
C ARG A 29 2.10 -4.76 28.41
N ARG A 30 2.42 -6.03 28.58
CA ARG A 30 3.19 -6.81 27.59
C ARG A 30 2.48 -6.88 26.24
N MET A 31 1.17 -7.12 26.22
CA MET A 31 0.39 -7.12 24.99
C MET A 31 0.40 -5.76 24.29
N PHE A 32 0.14 -4.66 25.03
CA PHE A 32 0.15 -3.31 24.45
C PHE A 32 1.53 -2.94 23.92
N MET A 33 2.58 -3.22 24.68
CA MET A 33 3.95 -2.94 24.25
C MET A 33 4.34 -3.76 23.04
N SER A 34 3.97 -5.05 23.01
CA SER A 34 4.21 -5.92 21.85
C SER A 34 3.48 -5.44 20.58
N TYR A 35 2.26 -4.91 20.73
CA TYR A 35 1.53 -4.32 19.62
C TYR A 35 2.14 -2.97 19.20
N ALA A 36 2.40 -2.08 20.15
CA ALA A 36 2.90 -0.73 19.91
C ALA A 36 4.31 -0.71 19.28
N SER A 37 5.16 -1.69 19.63
CA SER A 37 6.52 -1.84 19.06
C SER A 37 6.54 -2.29 17.60
N ARG A 38 5.41 -2.77 17.06
CA ARG A 38 5.35 -3.19 15.66
C ARG A 38 5.28 -1.99 14.71
N PRO A 39 5.91 -2.07 13.51
CA PRO A 39 5.72 -1.08 12.46
C PRO A 39 4.24 -0.90 12.11
N GLN A 40 3.87 0.30 11.68
CA GLN A 40 2.47 0.65 11.39
C GLN A 40 1.78 -0.32 10.41
N PRO A 41 2.38 -0.77 9.29
CA PRO A 41 1.72 -1.73 8.40
C PRO A 41 1.43 -3.06 9.09
N ARG A 42 2.31 -3.51 9.98
CA ARG A 42 2.09 -4.75 10.75
C ARG A 42 0.94 -4.61 11.73
N ARG A 43 0.78 -3.43 12.36
CA ARG A 43 -0.36 -3.14 13.24
C ARG A 43 -1.67 -3.11 12.45
N GLU A 44 -1.66 -2.53 11.24
CA GLU A 44 -2.82 -2.51 10.35
C GLU A 44 -3.29 -3.92 9.98
N LEU A 45 -2.36 -4.85 9.66
CA LEU A 45 -2.69 -6.26 9.39
C LEU A 45 -3.33 -6.98 10.58
N ILE A 46 -3.00 -6.60 11.81
CA ILE A 46 -3.64 -7.15 13.01
C ILE A 46 -5.07 -6.66 13.15
N ILE A 47 -5.30 -5.35 12.93
CA ILE A 47 -6.63 -4.74 13.02
C ILE A 47 -7.58 -5.30 11.96
N PHE A 48 -7.10 -5.43 10.72
CA PHE A 48 -7.89 -5.92 9.57
C PHE A 48 -7.58 -7.37 9.22
N LYS A 49 -7.28 -8.18 10.25
CA LYS A 49 -6.82 -9.57 10.11
C LYS A 49 -7.77 -10.45 9.30
N GLU A 50 -9.07 -10.31 9.49
CA GLU A 50 -10.07 -11.12 8.78
C GLU A 50 -10.02 -10.87 7.28
N ASN A 51 -10.16 -9.60 6.86
CA ASN A 51 -10.06 -9.21 5.46
C ASN A 51 -8.70 -9.59 4.85
N TYR A 52 -7.60 -9.38 5.59
CA TYR A 52 -6.27 -9.76 5.15
C TYR A 52 -6.15 -11.28 4.92
N ASN A 53 -6.65 -12.10 5.85
CA ASN A 53 -6.62 -13.55 5.74
C ASN A 53 -7.44 -14.05 4.55
N ASP A 54 -8.62 -13.47 4.30
CA ASP A 54 -9.46 -13.84 3.16
C ASP A 54 -8.81 -13.43 1.83
N LEU A 55 -8.19 -12.26 1.75
CA LEU A 55 -7.39 -11.86 0.58
C LEU A 55 -6.21 -12.83 0.35
N GLN A 56 -5.46 -13.18 1.39
CA GLN A 56 -4.36 -14.14 1.30
C GLN A 56 -4.83 -15.54 0.89
N LYS A 57 -6.00 -15.96 1.38
CA LYS A 57 -6.63 -17.23 0.99
C LYS A 57 -7.05 -17.20 -0.49
N ALA A 58 -7.60 -16.09 -0.96
CA ALA A 58 -7.95 -15.90 -2.37
C ALA A 58 -6.72 -16.01 -3.28
N ILE A 59 -5.63 -15.32 -2.94
CA ILE A 59 -4.36 -15.38 -3.67
C ILE A 59 -3.83 -16.81 -3.73
N ARG A 60 -3.69 -17.48 -2.55
CA ARG A 60 -3.14 -18.84 -2.48
C ARG A 60 -3.97 -19.88 -3.21
N LYS A 61 -5.31 -19.75 -3.21
CA LYS A 61 -6.21 -20.66 -3.87
C LYS A 61 -6.52 -20.29 -5.32
N ASN A 62 -5.98 -19.16 -5.78
CA ASN A 62 -6.26 -18.58 -7.09
C ASN A 62 -7.77 -18.40 -7.33
N LEU A 63 -8.46 -17.73 -6.41
CA LEU A 63 -9.90 -17.48 -6.47
C LEU A 63 -10.20 -16.00 -6.61
N GLN A 64 -11.27 -15.70 -7.34
CA GLN A 64 -11.84 -14.36 -7.35
C GLN A 64 -12.54 -14.05 -6.02
N VAL A 65 -12.68 -12.77 -5.74
CA VAL A 65 -13.38 -12.26 -4.55
C VAL A 65 -14.38 -11.17 -4.94
N CYS A 66 -15.34 -10.96 -4.06
CA CYS A 66 -16.13 -9.73 -4.00
C CYS A 66 -15.55 -8.87 -2.88
N ILE A 67 -15.18 -7.61 -3.18
CA ILE A 67 -14.61 -6.66 -2.22
C ILE A 67 -15.59 -5.51 -2.04
N VAL A 68 -15.99 -5.24 -0.79
CA VAL A 68 -16.73 -4.03 -0.43
C VAL A 68 -15.76 -2.99 0.11
N ASN A 69 -15.63 -1.86 -0.59
CA ASN A 69 -14.72 -0.77 -0.26
C ASN A 69 -15.48 0.53 -0.10
N LYS A 70 -15.56 1.08 1.12
CA LYS A 70 -16.24 2.35 1.46
C LYS A 70 -17.72 2.47 1.01
N GLY A 71 -18.33 1.43 0.52
CA GLY A 71 -19.70 1.42 -0.01
C GLY A 71 -19.79 0.99 -1.46
N ASP A 72 -18.69 1.02 -2.20
CA ASP A 72 -18.61 0.46 -3.54
C ASP A 72 -18.34 -1.04 -3.47
N GLU A 73 -18.95 -1.80 -4.37
CA GLU A 73 -18.77 -3.23 -4.50
C GLU A 73 -17.99 -3.56 -5.78
N ILE A 74 -16.83 -4.19 -5.63
CA ILE A 74 -16.02 -4.71 -6.74
C ILE A 74 -16.27 -6.20 -6.85
N LYS A 75 -17.05 -6.58 -7.85
CA LYS A 75 -17.40 -7.98 -8.13
C LYS A 75 -16.31 -8.64 -8.97
N ASN A 76 -16.12 -9.95 -8.75
CA ASN A 76 -15.20 -10.79 -9.52
C ASN A 76 -13.75 -10.26 -9.55
N ALA A 77 -13.30 -9.64 -8.47
CA ALA A 77 -11.94 -9.14 -8.38
C ALA A 77 -10.93 -10.29 -8.27
N SER A 78 -9.92 -10.29 -9.12
CA SER A 78 -8.73 -11.14 -9.02
C SER A 78 -7.67 -10.36 -8.25
N VAL A 79 -7.34 -10.83 -7.04
CA VAL A 79 -6.36 -10.15 -6.16
C VAL A 79 -4.95 -10.59 -6.53
N TYR A 80 -4.10 -9.62 -6.86
CA TYR A 80 -2.70 -9.87 -7.16
C TYR A 80 -1.86 -9.94 -5.88
N ALA A 81 -1.92 -8.89 -5.06
CA ALA A 81 -1.13 -8.79 -3.85
C ALA A 81 -1.77 -7.88 -2.80
N VAL A 82 -1.35 -8.07 -1.55
CA VAL A 82 -1.47 -7.05 -0.49
C VAL A 82 -0.05 -6.59 -0.18
N ALA A 83 0.27 -5.35 -0.53
CA ALA A 83 1.60 -4.78 -0.44
C ALA A 83 1.62 -3.54 0.45
N SER A 84 2.72 -3.36 1.22
CA SER A 84 2.93 -2.15 2.01
C SER A 84 3.35 -0.99 1.12
N SER A 85 2.98 0.24 1.52
CA SER A 85 3.52 1.44 0.90
C SER A 85 5.04 1.49 1.04
N LYS A 86 5.72 2.21 0.14
CA LYS A 86 7.18 2.35 0.16
C LYS A 86 7.69 2.92 1.49
N GLU A 87 6.91 3.80 2.12
CA GLU A 87 7.23 4.42 3.41
C GLU A 87 6.79 3.56 4.61
N GLU A 88 6.35 2.32 4.37
CA GLU A 88 5.89 1.39 5.40
C GLU A 88 4.81 1.97 6.33
N LEU A 89 3.90 2.79 5.77
CA LEU A 89 2.82 3.41 6.55
C LEU A 89 1.53 2.60 6.49
N TYR A 90 1.15 2.10 5.30
CA TYR A 90 -0.14 1.45 5.06
C TYR A 90 -0.01 0.28 4.11
N ASN A 91 -1.01 -0.63 4.12
CA ASN A 91 -1.12 -1.72 3.18
C ASN A 91 -2.17 -1.42 2.11
N TYR A 92 -1.89 -1.87 0.89
CA TYR A 92 -2.73 -1.70 -0.27
C TYR A 92 -3.03 -3.05 -0.91
N VAL A 93 -4.29 -3.23 -1.31
CA VAL A 93 -4.77 -4.39 -2.07
C VAL A 93 -4.71 -4.02 -3.55
N LEU A 94 -3.93 -4.76 -4.31
CA LEU A 94 -3.83 -4.64 -5.76
C LEU A 94 -4.67 -5.73 -6.39
N SER A 95 -5.65 -5.35 -7.22
CA SER A 95 -6.58 -6.28 -7.83
C SER A 95 -7.10 -5.77 -9.18
N THR A 96 -7.69 -6.68 -9.96
CA THR A 96 -8.35 -6.35 -11.23
C THR A 96 -9.64 -7.16 -11.37
N ASP A 97 -10.62 -6.58 -12.04
CA ASP A 97 -11.83 -7.28 -12.52
C ASP A 97 -11.72 -7.72 -13.98
N GLY A 98 -10.52 -7.56 -14.58
CA GLY A 98 -10.23 -7.82 -15.98
C GLY A 98 -10.33 -6.57 -16.87
N GLN A 99 -11.07 -5.55 -16.46
CA GLN A 99 -11.20 -4.27 -17.18
C GLN A 99 -10.45 -3.15 -16.47
N ASN A 100 -10.60 -3.07 -15.15
CA ASN A 100 -10.05 -2.02 -14.31
C ASN A 100 -8.96 -2.55 -13.39
N LEU A 101 -8.00 -1.68 -13.05
CA LEU A 101 -6.99 -1.89 -12.02
C LEU A 101 -7.39 -1.16 -10.75
N TYR A 102 -7.39 -1.86 -9.64
CA TYR A 102 -7.77 -1.31 -8.35
C TYR A 102 -6.58 -1.29 -7.40
N THR A 103 -6.40 -0.15 -6.75
CA THR A 103 -5.45 0.05 -5.66
C THR A 103 -6.23 0.52 -4.44
N LEU A 104 -6.52 -0.39 -3.54
CA LEU A 104 -7.39 -0.12 -2.39
C LEU A 104 -6.55 -0.12 -1.12
N ARG A 105 -6.70 0.91 -0.29
CA ARG A 105 -6.12 0.88 1.05
C ARG A 105 -6.82 -0.20 1.88
N LEU A 106 -6.07 -1.11 2.52
CA LEU A 106 -6.63 -2.22 3.29
C LEU A 106 -7.63 -1.76 4.37
N ALA A 107 -7.33 -0.65 5.04
CA ALA A 107 -8.22 -0.06 6.06
C ALA A 107 -9.58 0.43 5.52
N ASN A 108 -9.72 0.61 4.20
CA ASN A 108 -10.98 0.99 3.57
C ASN A 108 -11.82 -0.22 3.13
N VAL A 109 -11.24 -1.41 3.14
CA VAL A 109 -11.94 -2.65 2.80
C VAL A 109 -12.82 -3.06 3.98
N LYS A 110 -14.14 -3.05 3.77
CA LYS A 110 -15.12 -3.42 4.79
C LYS A 110 -15.30 -4.93 4.90
N SER A 111 -15.36 -5.62 3.76
CA SER A 111 -15.49 -7.06 3.71
C SER A 111 -14.89 -7.65 2.43
N VAL A 112 -14.51 -8.91 2.52
CA VAL A 112 -14.01 -9.73 1.41
C VAL A 112 -14.76 -11.05 1.43
N SER A 113 -15.38 -11.41 0.31
CA SER A 113 -16.07 -12.69 0.15
C SER A 113 -15.42 -13.50 -0.97
N LEU A 114 -14.96 -14.72 -0.66
CA LEU A 114 -14.37 -15.61 -1.65
C LEU A 114 -15.44 -16.15 -2.60
N LEU A 115 -15.11 -16.16 -3.89
CA LEU A 115 -15.93 -16.78 -4.92
C LEU A 115 -15.39 -18.16 -5.31
N THR A 116 -16.20 -18.96 -6.00
CA THR A 116 -15.78 -20.26 -6.53
C THR A 116 -15.02 -20.15 -7.85
N LYS A 117 -15.14 -19.01 -8.53
CA LYS A 117 -14.49 -18.74 -9.81
C LYS A 117 -12.99 -18.53 -9.63
N LYS A 118 -12.20 -19.09 -10.57
CA LYS A 118 -10.75 -18.91 -10.58
C LYS A 118 -10.40 -17.47 -10.91
N ALA A 119 -9.38 -16.96 -10.24
CA ALA A 119 -8.78 -15.68 -10.57
C ALA A 119 -8.03 -15.79 -11.90
N ASP A 120 -8.13 -14.74 -12.69
CA ASP A 120 -7.40 -14.57 -13.95
C ASP A 120 -6.77 -13.18 -13.95
N ILE A 121 -5.45 -13.15 -14.03
CA ILE A 121 -4.68 -11.90 -14.11
C ILE A 121 -3.71 -12.04 -15.27
N PRO A 122 -3.96 -11.34 -16.39
CA PRO A 122 -3.08 -11.34 -17.56
C PRO A 122 -1.64 -10.92 -17.19
N GLU A 123 -0.68 -11.41 -17.93
CA GLU A 123 0.75 -11.20 -17.63
C GLU A 123 1.15 -9.72 -17.70
N ASP A 124 0.58 -8.96 -18.64
CA ASP A 124 0.77 -7.51 -18.75
C ASP A 124 0.30 -6.78 -17.48
N ILE A 125 -0.82 -7.22 -16.89
CA ILE A 125 -1.34 -6.67 -15.64
C ILE A 125 -0.44 -7.00 -14.45
N LYS A 126 0.10 -8.22 -14.39
CA LYS A 126 1.05 -8.59 -13.34
C LYS A 126 2.29 -7.71 -13.38
N GLN A 127 2.84 -7.47 -14.57
CA GLN A 127 3.99 -6.59 -14.77
C GLN A 127 3.70 -5.15 -14.30
N ILE A 128 2.50 -4.63 -14.55
CA ILE A 128 2.06 -3.32 -14.05
C ILE A 128 2.04 -3.32 -12.52
N PHE A 129 1.46 -4.34 -11.87
CA PHE A 129 1.41 -4.43 -10.42
C PHE A 129 2.80 -4.60 -9.80
N ASP A 130 3.68 -5.38 -10.42
CA ASP A 130 5.07 -5.53 -9.96
C ASP A 130 5.82 -4.19 -10.02
N ARG A 131 5.65 -3.45 -11.13
CA ARG A 131 6.19 -2.10 -11.27
C ARG A 131 5.63 -1.17 -10.19
N GLN A 132 4.32 -1.21 -9.95
CA GLN A 132 3.68 -0.42 -8.91
C GLN A 132 4.23 -0.74 -7.52
N ILE A 133 4.42 -2.02 -7.18
CA ILE A 133 4.99 -2.42 -5.89
C ILE A 133 6.42 -1.88 -5.72
N ARG A 134 7.25 -1.95 -6.76
CA ARG A 134 8.62 -1.40 -6.74
C ARG A 134 8.65 0.12 -6.54
N CYS A 135 7.74 0.83 -7.19
CA CYS A 135 7.67 2.29 -7.14
C CYS A 135 7.00 2.81 -5.85
N GLY A 136 6.09 2.02 -5.30
CA GLY A 136 5.28 2.32 -4.12
C GLY A 136 3.85 1.89 -4.35
N ALA A 137 3.37 0.90 -3.60
CA ALA A 137 2.06 0.28 -3.78
C ALA A 137 0.88 1.27 -3.74
N GLN A 138 1.04 2.42 -3.09
CA GLN A 138 0.03 3.48 -2.99
C GLN A 138 -0.17 4.31 -4.27
N TYR A 139 0.72 4.17 -5.25
CA TYR A 139 0.67 4.96 -6.48
C TYR A 139 0.25 4.10 -7.66
N PRO A 140 -1.04 4.15 -8.07
CA PRO A 140 -1.51 3.39 -9.22
C PRO A 140 -0.69 3.72 -10.47
N ILE A 141 -0.37 2.68 -11.25
CA ILE A 141 0.25 2.80 -12.57
C ILE A 141 -0.79 2.40 -13.60
N PHE A 142 -1.00 3.21 -14.62
CA PHE A 142 -1.94 2.94 -15.69
C PHE A 142 -1.24 2.25 -16.88
N LYS A 143 -2.01 1.51 -17.69
CA LYS A 143 -1.48 0.75 -18.85
C LYS A 143 -0.72 1.61 -19.86
N ASN A 144 -1.06 2.88 -19.97
CA ASN A 144 -0.43 3.85 -20.89
C ASN A 144 0.77 4.59 -20.31
N GLU A 145 1.14 4.31 -19.06
CA GLU A 145 2.32 4.93 -18.41
C GLU A 145 3.57 4.08 -18.65
N THR A 146 4.10 4.10 -19.86
CA THR A 146 5.27 3.30 -20.27
C THR A 146 6.57 4.10 -20.25
N ASP A 147 6.48 5.42 -20.35
CA ASP A 147 7.64 6.30 -20.50
C ASP A 147 8.27 6.68 -19.15
N LEU A 148 9.59 6.85 -19.16
CA LEU A 148 10.29 7.40 -18.03
C LEU A 148 9.93 8.88 -17.84
N ILE A 149 9.72 9.28 -16.60
CA ILE A 149 9.48 10.68 -16.26
C ILE A 149 10.83 11.39 -16.13
N LYS A 150 11.05 12.40 -16.98
CA LYS A 150 12.24 13.23 -16.95
C LYS A 150 11.98 14.52 -16.17
N VAL A 151 12.80 14.79 -15.18
CA VAL A 151 12.74 16.00 -14.36
C VAL A 151 14.07 16.71 -14.40
N VAL A 152 14.04 18.02 -14.65
CA VAL A 152 15.22 18.88 -14.56
C VAL A 152 15.22 19.58 -13.20
N LEU A 153 16.32 19.47 -12.47
CA LEU A 153 16.49 20.05 -11.14
C LEU A 153 17.51 21.19 -11.18
N SER A 154 17.12 22.35 -10.66
CA SER A 154 18.09 23.44 -10.35
C SER A 154 19.05 23.01 -9.23
N GLN A 155 20.05 23.81 -8.90
CA GLN A 155 20.94 23.54 -7.76
C GLN A 155 20.15 23.44 -6.44
N LYS A 156 19.17 24.32 -6.27
CA LYS A 156 18.26 24.27 -5.13
C LYS A 156 17.35 23.04 -5.19
N GLY A 157 16.85 22.66 -6.37
CA GLY A 157 16.08 21.44 -6.61
C GLY A 157 16.86 20.19 -6.22
N LYS A 158 18.14 20.09 -6.57
CA LYS A 158 19.02 18.99 -6.16
C LYS A 158 19.18 18.91 -4.63
N TYR A 159 19.33 20.06 -3.99
CA TYR A 159 19.37 20.12 -2.52
C TYR A 159 18.06 19.65 -1.90
N LEU A 160 16.89 20.11 -2.40
CA LEU A 160 15.58 19.68 -1.95
C LEU A 160 15.39 18.17 -2.17
N PHE A 161 15.81 17.64 -3.33
CA PHE A 161 15.74 16.22 -3.64
C PHE A 161 16.52 15.36 -2.64
N LYS A 162 17.66 15.82 -2.16
CA LYS A 162 18.43 15.14 -1.11
C LYS A 162 17.74 15.22 0.26
N LYS A 163 17.12 16.35 0.58
CA LYS A 163 16.48 16.60 1.88
C LYS A 163 15.11 15.95 2.04
N ILE A 164 14.28 16.02 1.00
CA ILE A 164 12.90 15.50 1.05
C ILE A 164 12.92 14.03 0.63
N TYR A 165 13.00 13.14 1.60
CA TYR A 165 13.04 11.69 1.34
C TYR A 165 11.64 11.05 1.27
N LEU A 166 10.63 11.65 1.91
CA LEU A 166 9.27 11.12 1.98
C LEU A 166 8.61 11.17 0.59
N TYR A 167 8.13 10.00 0.12
CA TYR A 167 7.53 9.77 -1.21
C TYR A 167 8.49 9.97 -2.40
N ARG A 168 9.78 10.09 -2.13
CA ARG A 168 10.79 10.33 -3.16
C ARG A 168 10.86 9.16 -4.14
N PRO A 169 10.66 9.41 -5.47
CA PRO A 169 10.92 8.39 -6.47
C PRO A 169 12.42 8.12 -6.57
N THR A 170 12.78 6.87 -6.92
CA THR A 170 14.17 6.49 -7.13
C THR A 170 14.54 6.75 -8.58
N PRO A 171 15.57 7.56 -8.88
CA PRO A 171 16.00 7.78 -10.25
C PRO A 171 16.63 6.49 -10.80
N VAL A 172 16.28 6.14 -12.04
CA VAL A 172 16.92 5.03 -12.77
C VAL A 172 18.13 5.52 -13.58
N LYS A 173 18.19 6.82 -13.89
CA LYS A 173 19.28 7.46 -14.60
C LYS A 173 19.39 8.92 -14.20
N ILE A 174 20.62 9.44 -14.17
CA ILE A 174 20.91 10.87 -13.94
C ILE A 174 21.90 11.32 -15.00
N GLU A 175 21.59 12.40 -15.71
CA GLU A 175 22.44 13.03 -16.72
C GLU A 175 22.49 14.54 -16.47
N ASN A 176 23.61 15.03 -15.97
CA ASN A 176 23.78 16.43 -15.57
C ASN A 176 22.69 16.88 -14.56
N ASP A 177 21.76 17.73 -15.01
CA ASP A 177 20.64 18.26 -14.22
C ASP A 177 19.34 17.49 -14.46
N ALA A 178 19.33 16.52 -15.38
CA ALA A 178 18.17 15.70 -15.74
C ALA A 178 18.16 14.38 -14.97
N TYR A 179 17.06 14.12 -14.32
CA TYR A 179 16.78 12.91 -13.56
C TYR A 179 15.65 12.13 -14.24
N TYR A 180 15.83 10.84 -14.44
CA TYR A 180 14.87 9.95 -15.07
C TYR A 180 14.31 8.98 -14.06
N PHE A 181 12.99 8.88 -13.99
CA PHE A 181 12.28 8.06 -12.99
C PHE A 181 11.36 7.05 -13.66
N ASP A 182 11.47 5.79 -13.24
CA ASP A 182 10.48 4.75 -13.52
C ASP A 182 9.46 4.75 -12.37
N CYS A 183 8.50 5.67 -12.41
CA CYS A 183 7.47 5.81 -11.38
C CYS A 183 6.14 6.21 -12.00
N SER A 184 5.04 6.14 -11.22
CA SER A 184 3.75 6.61 -11.72
C SER A 184 3.74 8.13 -11.89
N THR A 185 2.93 8.60 -12.82
CA THR A 185 2.64 10.02 -13.02
C THR A 185 2.21 10.69 -11.72
N ASN A 186 1.30 10.02 -10.98
CA ASN A 186 0.80 10.53 -9.70
C ASN A 186 1.92 10.70 -8.66
N GLN A 187 2.85 9.75 -8.58
CA GLN A 187 3.98 9.86 -7.66
C GLN A 187 4.87 11.04 -8.02
N ALA A 188 5.23 11.17 -9.30
CA ALA A 188 6.09 12.25 -9.76
C ALA A 188 5.45 13.62 -9.51
N MET A 189 4.19 13.80 -9.91
CA MET A 189 3.47 15.05 -9.69
C MET A 189 3.36 15.39 -8.21
N HIS A 190 2.95 14.43 -7.37
CA HIS A 190 2.82 14.64 -5.93
C HIS A 190 4.15 15.01 -5.27
N TYR A 191 5.24 14.39 -5.70
CA TYR A 191 6.56 14.65 -5.14
C TYR A 191 7.14 15.98 -5.63
N PHE A 192 7.15 16.24 -6.95
CA PHE A 192 7.82 17.42 -7.54
C PHE A 192 7.00 18.70 -7.47
N LYS A 193 5.68 18.64 -7.23
CA LYS A 193 4.86 19.83 -6.98
C LYS A 193 5.43 20.72 -5.85
N ARG A 194 6.12 20.13 -4.90
CA ARG A 194 6.75 20.83 -3.76
C ARG A 194 8.01 21.62 -4.15
N PHE A 195 8.54 21.38 -5.34
CA PHE A 195 9.79 22.01 -5.82
C PHE A 195 9.51 23.31 -6.56
N GLY A 196 8.30 23.56 -7.04
CA GLY A 196 7.97 24.71 -7.85
C GLY A 196 8.89 24.80 -9.07
N VAL A 197 9.47 25.94 -9.31
CA VAL A 197 10.41 26.20 -10.45
C VAL A 197 11.75 25.46 -10.30
N ASP A 198 12.06 24.93 -9.14
CA ASP A 198 13.33 24.25 -8.86
C ASP A 198 13.33 22.76 -9.28
N GLY A 199 12.17 22.22 -9.72
CA GLY A 199 12.04 20.84 -10.21
C GLY A 199 10.96 20.73 -11.27
N ILE A 200 11.36 20.76 -12.54
CA ILE A 200 10.46 20.83 -13.69
C ILE A 200 10.37 19.47 -14.37
N ILE A 201 9.15 18.90 -14.45
CA ILE A 201 8.89 17.74 -15.28
C ILE A 201 8.87 18.20 -16.75
N VAL A 202 9.74 17.61 -17.57
CA VAL A 202 9.87 17.96 -18.99
C VAL A 202 9.41 16.86 -19.94
N SER A 203 9.26 15.63 -19.45
CA SER A 203 8.75 14.49 -20.22
C SER A 203 8.12 13.46 -19.29
N PRO A 204 7.04 12.76 -19.70
CA PRO A 204 6.28 12.96 -20.96
C PRO A 204 5.54 14.31 -20.99
N GLU A 205 5.25 14.82 -22.20
CA GLU A 205 4.65 16.15 -22.40
C GLU A 205 3.27 16.31 -21.74
N ASN A 206 2.46 15.25 -21.78
CA ASN A 206 1.15 15.22 -21.11
C ASN A 206 1.29 15.40 -19.58
N VAL A 207 2.30 14.81 -18.97
CA VAL A 207 2.57 14.94 -17.52
C VAL A 207 3.09 16.35 -17.20
N ALA A 208 3.97 16.90 -18.05
CA ALA A 208 4.45 18.26 -17.92
C ALA A 208 3.28 19.27 -17.96
N LYS A 209 2.37 19.14 -18.92
CA LYS A 209 1.17 20.00 -19.05
C LYS A 209 0.18 19.88 -17.88
N MET A 210 0.14 18.75 -17.18
CA MET A 210 -0.72 18.56 -16.00
C MET A 210 -0.18 19.29 -14.76
N MET A 211 1.11 19.62 -14.76
CA MET A 211 1.78 20.18 -13.59
C MET A 211 1.83 21.72 -13.60
N TYR A 212 1.72 22.32 -14.78
CA TYR A 212 1.81 23.77 -15.05
C TYR A 212 0.62 24.24 -15.87
#